data_c351bd6c83ab73d1af4c491949905bf2
#
_entry.id   c351bd6c83ab73d1af4c491949905bf2
#
_cell.length_a   1.000
_cell.length_b   1.000
_cell.length_c   1.000
_cell.angle_alpha   90.00
_cell.angle_beta   90.00
_cell.angle_gamma   90.00
#
_symmetry.space_group_name_H-M   'P 1'
#
loop_
_entity.id
_entity.type
_entity.pdbx_description
1 polymer ?
#
loop_
_entity_poly.entity_id
_entity_poly.type
_entity_poly.pdbx_seq_one_letter_code
_entity_poly.pdbx_strand_id
1 'polypeptide(L)'
;ITLLTFLILDPVIKSSTKIFEKPIIVILQDASQSIKENVKIELDNFSNELDDVEIYKYHFSDKLHEGFSEENTGIYTNYSNILDDINSRFSNKNLSSVIIATDGLYNNGSNPLYSDVLETPIHTICLGDTNIIRDNRIADVKHNDIVFLGNDFITEIYIESDKFEGNSLLLKVERQGKLVFKKTINISSDKEFLKVPVELAASDMGVQSYKASISVLKAEKNIS
;
A
#
# COMPACT_ATOMS: atom_id res chain seq x y z
N ILE A 1 -24.97 -34.15 64.95
CA ILE A 1 -25.14 -35.10 63.85
C ILE A 1 -25.28 -34.32 62.53
N THR A 2 -26.12 -33.27 62.42
CA THR A 2 -26.32 -32.46 61.18
C THR A 2 -25.09 -31.75 60.67
N LEU A 3 -24.22 -31.27 61.59
CA LEU A 3 -22.98 -30.61 61.25
C LEU A 3 -21.94 -31.61 60.69
N LEU A 4 -21.94 -32.81 61.18
CA LEU A 4 -21.06 -33.89 60.73
C LEU A 4 -21.45 -34.42 59.34
N THR A 5 -22.76 -34.54 59.09
CA THR A 5 -23.24 -34.90 57.74
C THR A 5 -22.93 -33.80 56.69
N PHE A 6 -22.96 -32.51 57.04
CA PHE A 6 -22.59 -31.43 56.18
C PHE A 6 -21.08 -31.46 55.80
N LEU A 7 -20.23 -31.81 56.79
CA LEU A 7 -18.79 -32.00 56.58
C LEU A 7 -18.46 -33.20 55.68
N ILE A 8 -19.26 -34.29 55.78
CA ILE A 8 -19.08 -35.50 54.95
C ILE A 8 -19.53 -35.29 53.50
N LEU A 9 -20.51 -34.39 53.26
CA LEU A 9 -21.03 -34.09 51.94
C LEU A 9 -20.08 -33.21 51.10
N ASP A 10 -19.09 -32.55 51.72
CA ASP A 10 -18.10 -31.67 51.08
C ASP A 10 -18.71 -30.82 49.96
N PRO A 11 -19.72 -29.96 50.27
CA PRO A 11 -20.45 -29.25 49.22
C PRO A 11 -19.53 -28.22 48.50
N VAL A 12 -19.26 -28.47 47.23
CA VAL A 12 -18.54 -27.54 46.38
C VAL A 12 -19.48 -26.43 45.91
N ILE A 13 -19.32 -25.23 46.46
CA ILE A 13 -20.04 -24.04 46.01
C ILE A 13 -19.28 -23.46 44.83
N LYS A 14 -19.78 -23.60 43.62
CA LYS A 14 -19.27 -22.91 42.45
C LYS A 14 -19.87 -21.50 42.41
N SER A 15 -19.07 -20.50 42.71
CA SER A 15 -19.39 -19.09 42.45
C SER A 15 -18.79 -18.67 41.12
N SER A 16 -19.60 -18.21 40.20
CA SER A 16 -19.11 -17.59 38.96
C SER A 16 -19.41 -16.09 39.00
N THR A 17 -18.37 -15.32 38.98
CA THR A 17 -18.47 -13.86 38.83
C THR A 17 -18.23 -13.51 37.36
N LYS A 18 -19.20 -12.86 36.71
CA LYS A 18 -18.99 -12.32 35.38
C LYS A 18 -18.25 -11.01 35.54
N ILE A 19 -17.02 -10.98 35.06
CA ILE A 19 -16.25 -9.75 34.91
C ILE A 19 -16.52 -9.25 33.49
N PHE A 20 -17.06 -8.05 33.37
CA PHE A 20 -17.23 -7.40 32.08
C PHE A 20 -15.99 -6.54 31.84
N GLU A 21 -15.16 -6.98 30.92
CA GLU A 21 -14.04 -6.17 30.45
C GLU A 21 -14.51 -5.32 29.28
N LYS A 22 -14.18 -4.01 29.30
CA LYS A 22 -14.46 -3.12 28.18
C LYS A 22 -13.71 -3.60 26.94
N PRO A 23 -14.35 -3.54 25.77
CA PRO A 23 -13.65 -3.86 24.53
C PRO A 23 -12.54 -2.82 24.27
N ILE A 24 -11.41 -3.32 23.80
CA ILE A 24 -10.24 -2.49 23.46
C ILE A 24 -10.25 -2.21 21.96
N ILE A 25 -10.05 -0.95 21.60
CA ILE A 25 -9.80 -0.50 20.24
C ILE A 25 -8.40 0.09 20.18
N VAL A 26 -7.60 -0.41 19.24
CA VAL A 26 -6.27 0.14 18.95
C VAL A 26 -6.36 0.99 17.71
N ILE A 27 -5.92 2.25 17.79
CA ILE A 27 -5.86 3.17 16.65
C ILE A 27 -4.39 3.39 16.31
N LEU A 28 -4.03 3.08 15.06
CA LEU A 28 -2.69 3.18 14.50
C LEU A 28 -2.64 4.30 13.47
N GLN A 29 -1.78 5.28 13.68
CA GLN A 29 -1.47 6.34 12.72
C GLN A 29 -0.18 5.98 11.99
N ASP A 30 -0.23 5.92 10.67
CA ASP A 30 0.98 5.86 9.85
C ASP A 30 1.66 7.24 9.86
N ALA A 31 2.92 7.27 10.33
CA ALA A 31 3.76 8.46 10.40
C ALA A 31 4.90 8.43 9.36
N SER A 32 4.69 7.75 8.23
CA SER A 32 5.64 7.71 7.13
C SER A 32 5.64 9.01 6.32
N GLN A 33 6.76 9.29 5.65
CA GLN A 33 6.94 10.50 4.81
C GLN A 33 6.01 10.55 3.58
N SER A 34 5.38 9.44 3.19
CA SER A 34 4.41 9.40 2.11
C SER A 34 3.15 10.19 2.44
N ILE A 35 2.78 10.24 3.73
CA ILE A 35 1.61 10.98 4.22
C ILE A 35 2.00 12.44 4.45
N LYS A 36 1.42 13.32 3.64
CA LYS A 36 1.69 14.77 3.69
C LYS A 36 0.82 15.53 4.66
N GLU A 37 -0.30 14.95 5.06
CA GLU A 37 -1.30 15.56 5.92
C GLU A 37 -1.03 15.21 7.38
N ASN A 38 -1.22 16.19 8.27
CA ASN A 38 -1.22 15.93 9.70
C ASN A 38 -2.65 15.59 10.12
N VAL A 39 -2.89 14.32 10.41
CA VAL A 39 -4.22 13.79 10.76
C VAL A 39 -4.39 13.57 12.27
N LYS A 40 -3.45 14.05 13.09
CA LYS A 40 -3.49 13.84 14.55
C LYS A 40 -4.76 14.38 15.17
N ILE A 41 -5.16 15.60 14.81
CA ILE A 41 -6.33 16.27 15.38
C ILE A 41 -7.62 15.51 15.02
N GLU A 42 -7.73 15.07 13.77
CA GLU A 42 -8.88 14.31 13.27
C GLU A 42 -8.97 12.95 13.98
N LEU A 43 -7.85 12.27 14.17
CA LEU A 43 -7.80 10.99 14.88
C LEU A 43 -8.06 11.16 16.39
N ASP A 44 -7.59 12.26 16.99
CA ASP A 44 -7.92 12.56 18.38
C ASP A 44 -9.41 12.86 18.55
N ASN A 45 -10.02 13.64 17.67
CA ASN A 45 -11.46 13.90 17.68
C ASN A 45 -12.26 12.61 17.49
N PHE A 46 -11.90 11.82 16.48
CA PHE A 46 -12.51 10.51 16.22
C PHE A 46 -12.43 9.59 17.44
N SER A 47 -11.27 9.52 18.09
CA SER A 47 -11.11 8.69 19.27
C SER A 47 -11.97 9.16 20.46
N ASN A 48 -12.23 10.45 20.60
CA ASN A 48 -13.04 11.00 21.67
C ASN A 48 -14.55 10.80 21.45
N GLU A 49 -14.99 10.46 20.23
CA GLU A 49 -16.38 10.13 19.91
C GLU A 49 -16.73 8.67 20.20
N LEU A 50 -15.75 7.83 20.49
CA LEU A 50 -15.96 6.41 20.78
C LEU A 50 -16.27 6.22 22.26
N ASP A 51 -17.50 5.84 22.56
CA ASP A 51 -17.98 5.60 23.93
C ASP A 51 -17.90 4.11 24.34
N ASP A 52 -17.82 3.85 25.63
CA ASP A 52 -17.83 2.50 26.23
C ASP A 52 -16.73 1.53 25.79
N VAL A 53 -15.63 2.05 25.26
CA VAL A 53 -14.44 1.31 24.82
C VAL A 53 -13.19 1.82 25.52
N GLU A 54 -12.17 0.99 25.60
CA GLU A 54 -10.80 1.38 26.00
C GLU A 54 -9.95 1.60 24.77
N ILE A 55 -9.39 2.81 24.61
CA ILE A 55 -8.68 3.21 23.40
C ILE A 55 -7.20 3.29 23.64
N TYR A 56 -6.43 2.59 22.80
CA TYR A 56 -4.97 2.71 22.74
C TYR A 56 -4.58 3.38 21.44
N LYS A 57 -3.80 4.46 21.56
CA LYS A 57 -3.34 5.29 20.45
C LYS A 57 -1.87 5.03 20.20
N TYR A 58 -1.52 4.75 18.96
CA TYR A 58 -0.14 4.57 18.53
C TYR A 58 0.10 5.24 17.18
N HIS A 59 1.35 5.60 16.93
CA HIS A 59 1.82 5.89 15.58
C HIS A 59 2.95 4.93 15.21
N PHE A 60 3.12 4.73 13.91
CA PHE A 60 4.12 3.78 13.43
C PHE A 60 4.78 4.24 12.13
N SER A 61 5.94 3.67 11.88
CA SER A 61 6.63 3.62 10.60
C SER A 61 7.31 2.24 10.46
N ASP A 62 8.56 2.09 10.86
CA ASP A 62 9.23 0.79 11.03
C ASP A 62 9.00 0.17 12.41
N LYS A 63 8.58 0.97 13.39
CA LYS A 63 8.32 0.59 14.79
C LYS A 63 7.06 1.26 15.31
N LEU A 64 6.52 0.67 16.37
CA LEU A 64 5.34 1.15 17.08
C LEU A 64 5.74 2.08 18.23
N HIS A 65 5.13 3.27 18.27
CA HIS A 65 5.31 4.27 19.32
C HIS A 65 3.97 4.67 19.92
N GLU A 66 3.94 5.03 21.21
CA GLU A 66 2.73 5.44 21.91
C GLU A 66 2.28 6.86 21.50
N GLY A 67 0.96 7.05 21.42
CA GLY A 67 0.33 8.31 21.05
C GLY A 67 0.34 8.55 19.54
N PHE A 68 -0.35 9.62 19.11
CA PHE A 68 -0.31 10.08 17.72
C PHE A 68 0.84 11.06 17.49
N SER A 69 1.43 11.01 16.29
CA SER A 69 2.53 11.87 15.88
C SER A 69 2.03 13.16 15.21
N GLU A 70 2.73 14.26 15.43
CA GLU A 70 2.56 15.51 14.69
C GLU A 70 3.42 15.55 13.41
N GLU A 71 4.46 14.72 13.36
CA GLU A 71 5.42 14.70 12.26
C GLU A 71 5.43 13.33 11.56
N ASN A 72 5.38 13.36 10.24
CA ASN A 72 5.48 12.17 9.39
C ASN A 72 6.90 12.08 8.82
N THR A 73 7.82 11.50 9.59
CA THR A 73 9.26 11.45 9.27
C THR A 73 9.77 10.05 8.95
N GLY A 74 8.92 9.04 9.08
CA GLY A 74 9.29 7.64 8.86
C GLY A 74 9.66 7.34 7.40
N ILE A 75 10.87 6.79 7.20
CA ILE A 75 11.36 6.40 5.85
C ILE A 75 10.82 5.03 5.44
N TYR A 76 10.62 4.14 6.42
CA TYR A 76 10.15 2.78 6.20
C TYR A 76 8.77 2.59 6.81
N THR A 77 7.90 1.87 6.09
CA THR A 77 6.59 1.43 6.59
C THR A 77 6.56 -0.09 6.56
N ASN A 78 6.40 -0.72 7.74
CA ASN A 78 6.43 -2.16 7.92
C ASN A 78 5.22 -2.66 8.71
N TYR A 79 4.15 -3.00 7.99
CA TYR A 79 2.92 -3.49 8.63
C TYR A 79 3.10 -4.82 9.35
N SER A 80 3.95 -5.73 8.84
CA SER A 80 4.13 -7.04 9.46
C SER A 80 4.62 -6.91 10.89
N ASN A 81 5.68 -6.13 11.12
CA ASN A 81 6.22 -5.91 12.46
C ASN A 81 5.20 -5.22 13.38
N ILE A 82 4.43 -4.27 12.84
CA ILE A 82 3.43 -3.54 13.63
C ILE A 82 2.29 -4.44 14.07
N LEU A 83 1.78 -5.30 13.17
CA LEU A 83 0.74 -6.26 13.49
C LEU A 83 1.22 -7.32 14.50
N ASP A 84 2.47 -7.79 14.38
CA ASP A 84 3.11 -8.69 15.34
C ASP A 84 3.25 -8.04 16.73
N ASP A 85 3.66 -6.77 16.78
CA ASP A 85 3.76 -6.01 18.04
C ASP A 85 2.39 -5.83 18.70
N ILE A 86 1.35 -5.48 17.93
CA ILE A 86 -0.02 -5.36 18.44
C ILE A 86 -0.52 -6.71 18.97
N ASN A 87 -0.35 -7.78 18.21
CA ASN A 87 -0.74 -9.11 18.65
C ASN A 87 -0.06 -9.49 19.96
N SER A 88 1.23 -9.26 20.08
CA SER A 88 2.01 -9.56 21.28
C SER A 88 1.55 -8.75 22.51
N ARG A 89 1.21 -7.46 22.34
CA ARG A 89 0.78 -6.57 23.42
C ARG A 89 -0.65 -6.86 23.90
N PHE A 90 -1.51 -7.35 23.01
CA PHE A 90 -2.95 -7.51 23.26
C PHE A 90 -3.44 -8.97 23.22
N SER A 91 -2.56 -9.97 23.07
CA SER A 91 -2.89 -11.40 22.93
C SER A 91 -3.79 -11.98 24.03
N ASN A 92 -3.76 -11.41 25.26
CA ASN A 92 -4.55 -11.84 26.38
C ASN A 92 -5.52 -10.76 26.87
N LYS A 93 -5.86 -9.81 26.03
CA LYS A 93 -6.79 -8.72 26.34
C LYS A 93 -8.01 -8.79 25.43
N ASN A 94 -9.08 -8.10 25.83
CA ASN A 94 -10.31 -8.03 25.04
C ASN A 94 -10.16 -7.07 23.84
N LEU A 95 -9.23 -7.37 22.91
CA LEU A 95 -9.01 -6.59 21.69
C LEU A 95 -10.17 -6.81 20.72
N SER A 96 -10.99 -5.80 20.53
CA SER A 96 -12.19 -5.85 19.69
C SER A 96 -11.92 -5.48 18.23
N SER A 97 -11.09 -4.46 18.00
CA SER A 97 -10.72 -4.07 16.66
C SER A 97 -9.41 -3.26 16.63
N VAL A 98 -8.78 -3.26 15.46
CA VAL A 98 -7.63 -2.41 15.14
C VAL A 98 -8.04 -1.47 14.01
N ILE A 99 -7.80 -0.17 14.17
CA ILE A 99 -8.07 0.85 13.15
C ILE A 99 -6.72 1.39 12.69
N ILE A 100 -6.45 1.34 11.40
CA ILE A 100 -5.20 1.80 10.80
C ILE A 100 -5.48 2.96 9.86
N ALA A 101 -4.97 4.14 10.19
CA ALA A 101 -5.00 5.31 9.34
C ALA A 101 -3.69 5.38 8.52
N THR A 102 -3.76 5.16 7.20
CA THR A 102 -2.60 5.00 6.31
C THR A 102 -2.96 5.24 4.85
N ASP A 103 -1.97 5.51 4.00
CA ASP A 103 -2.10 5.55 2.54
C ASP A 103 -1.97 4.16 1.88
N GLY A 104 -1.68 3.12 2.68
CA GLY A 104 -1.53 1.75 2.22
C GLY A 104 -0.18 1.43 1.56
N LEU A 105 0.73 2.39 1.49
CA LEU A 105 2.06 2.17 0.93
C LEU A 105 2.98 1.53 1.97
N TYR A 106 3.64 0.45 1.61
CA TYR A 106 4.69 -0.16 2.43
C TYR A 106 5.93 -0.44 1.58
N ASN A 107 7.09 -0.30 2.18
CA ASN A 107 8.38 -0.48 1.52
C ASN A 107 9.32 -1.41 2.30
N ASN A 108 8.84 -2.00 3.39
CA ASN A 108 9.57 -2.96 4.20
C ASN A 108 8.62 -4.02 4.75
N GLY A 109 9.13 -5.22 5.01
CA GLY A 109 8.36 -6.35 5.52
C GLY A 109 7.61 -7.14 4.44
N SER A 110 6.77 -8.08 4.88
CA SER A 110 5.91 -8.90 4.02
C SER A 110 4.58 -8.21 3.71
N ASN A 111 3.90 -8.68 2.66
CA ASN A 111 2.58 -8.16 2.30
C ASN A 111 1.57 -8.46 3.43
N PRO A 112 0.95 -7.44 4.03
CA PRO A 112 0.05 -7.60 5.17
C PRO A 112 -1.22 -8.41 4.85
N LEU A 113 -1.61 -8.53 3.58
CA LEU A 113 -2.76 -9.34 3.15
C LEU A 113 -2.57 -10.85 3.39
N TYR A 114 -1.33 -11.31 3.54
CA TYR A 114 -1.00 -12.71 3.82
C TYR A 114 -0.58 -12.93 5.29
N SER A 115 -0.84 -11.96 6.15
CA SER A 115 -0.53 -12.04 7.57
C SER A 115 -1.78 -12.52 8.33
N ASP A 116 -1.72 -13.74 8.85
CA ASP A 116 -2.75 -14.31 9.74
C ASP A 116 -2.48 -14.03 11.23
N VAL A 117 -1.74 -12.96 11.51
CA VAL A 117 -1.24 -12.68 12.88
C VAL A 117 -2.34 -12.22 13.82
N LEU A 118 -3.33 -11.48 13.32
CA LEU A 118 -4.45 -10.97 14.13
C LEU A 118 -5.76 -11.67 13.77
N GLU A 119 -6.39 -12.29 14.74
CA GLU A 119 -7.78 -12.80 14.62
C GLU A 119 -8.81 -11.67 14.71
N THR A 120 -8.41 -10.49 15.15
CA THR A 120 -9.24 -9.30 15.36
C THR A 120 -9.45 -8.55 14.04
N PRO A 121 -10.68 -8.03 13.79
CA PRO A 121 -10.96 -7.23 12.62
C PRO A 121 -10.06 -6.00 12.51
N ILE A 122 -9.55 -5.74 11.31
CA ILE A 122 -8.76 -4.54 10.98
C ILE A 122 -9.63 -3.64 10.10
N HIS A 123 -9.80 -2.40 10.54
CA HIS A 123 -10.46 -1.33 9.77
C HIS A 123 -9.43 -0.34 9.28
N THR A 124 -9.60 0.17 8.07
CA THR A 124 -8.65 1.12 7.48
C THR A 124 -9.30 2.47 7.24
N ILE A 125 -8.61 3.54 7.64
CA ILE A 125 -8.89 4.92 7.26
C ILE A 125 -7.87 5.29 6.18
N CYS A 126 -8.35 5.51 4.95
CA CYS A 126 -7.47 5.88 3.85
C CYS A 126 -7.02 7.33 4.02
N LEU A 127 -5.70 7.52 4.14
CA LEU A 127 -5.04 8.82 4.14
C LEU A 127 -4.45 9.09 2.75
N GLY A 128 -4.22 10.36 2.45
CA GLY A 128 -3.55 10.80 1.23
C GLY A 128 -4.47 11.46 0.22
N ASP A 129 -3.84 12.03 -0.79
CA ASP A 129 -4.53 12.75 -1.86
C ASP A 129 -5.17 11.76 -2.83
N THR A 130 -6.49 11.71 -2.88
CA THR A 130 -7.25 10.92 -3.85
C THR A 130 -7.24 11.53 -5.25
N ASN A 131 -6.65 12.72 -5.41
CA ASN A 131 -6.48 13.30 -6.73
C ASN A 131 -5.46 12.51 -7.52
N ILE A 132 -5.89 11.80 -8.54
CA ILE A 132 -5.01 11.13 -9.48
C ILE A 132 -4.07 12.18 -10.09
N ILE A 133 -2.78 11.99 -9.89
CA ILE A 133 -1.73 12.84 -10.45
C ILE A 133 -1.72 12.61 -11.97
N ARG A 134 -1.59 13.71 -12.74
CA ARG A 134 -1.37 13.59 -14.18
C ARG A 134 0.00 12.97 -14.42
N ASP A 135 0.02 11.79 -15.01
CA ASP A 135 1.25 11.06 -15.28
C ASP A 135 1.15 10.23 -16.56
N ASN A 136 2.25 10.18 -17.30
CA ASN A 136 2.41 9.28 -18.42
C ASN A 136 3.72 8.53 -18.26
N ARG A 137 3.65 7.21 -18.31
CA ARG A 137 4.84 6.38 -18.15
C ARG A 137 4.85 5.19 -19.08
N ILE A 138 6.05 4.74 -19.42
CA ILE A 138 6.25 3.42 -20.00
C ILE A 138 6.17 2.41 -18.85
N ALA A 139 5.09 1.64 -18.80
CA ALA A 139 4.84 0.68 -17.73
C ALA A 139 5.66 -0.61 -17.92
N ASP A 140 5.83 -1.05 -19.17
CA ASP A 140 6.57 -2.29 -19.48
C ASP A 140 7.03 -2.28 -20.95
N VAL A 141 8.07 -3.06 -21.25
CA VAL A 141 8.55 -3.30 -22.62
C VAL A 141 8.82 -4.77 -22.80
N LYS A 142 8.04 -5.44 -23.67
CA LYS A 142 8.23 -6.85 -24.00
C LYS A 142 8.91 -6.98 -25.35
N HIS A 143 10.00 -7.74 -25.40
CA HIS A 143 10.79 -8.00 -26.59
C HIS A 143 11.31 -9.42 -26.62
N ASN A 144 11.81 -9.84 -27.76
CA ASN A 144 12.53 -11.10 -27.89
C ASN A 144 14.00 -10.88 -27.51
N ASP A 145 14.55 -11.74 -26.67
CA ASP A 145 15.96 -11.68 -26.26
C ASP A 145 16.92 -12.05 -27.40
N ILE A 146 16.45 -12.89 -28.34
CA ILE A 146 17.24 -13.37 -29.47
C ILE A 146 16.46 -13.19 -30.76
N VAL A 147 17.10 -12.56 -31.72
CA VAL A 147 16.57 -12.36 -33.09
C VAL A 147 17.63 -12.69 -34.11
N PHE A 148 17.24 -13.33 -35.21
CA PHE A 148 18.16 -13.64 -36.31
C PHE A 148 18.47 -12.38 -37.15
N LEU A 149 19.72 -12.22 -37.54
CA LEU A 149 20.16 -11.13 -38.38
C LEU A 149 19.38 -11.10 -39.70
N GLY A 150 18.91 -9.91 -40.08
CA GLY A 150 18.12 -9.68 -41.27
C GLY A 150 16.62 -9.90 -41.11
N ASN A 151 16.14 -10.34 -39.94
CA ASN A 151 14.72 -10.44 -39.64
C ASN A 151 14.18 -9.20 -38.96
N ASP A 152 12.91 -8.94 -39.20
CA ASP A 152 12.14 -7.99 -38.40
C ASP A 152 11.63 -8.67 -37.13
N PHE A 153 11.49 -7.89 -36.04
CA PHE A 153 10.95 -8.34 -34.79
C PHE A 153 10.04 -7.28 -34.17
N ILE A 154 9.06 -7.74 -33.39
CA ILE A 154 8.10 -6.87 -32.74
C ILE A 154 8.48 -6.70 -31.29
N THR A 155 8.60 -5.45 -30.85
CA THR A 155 8.69 -5.06 -29.45
C THR A 155 7.37 -4.45 -29.03
N GLU A 156 6.79 -4.88 -27.93
CA GLU A 156 5.53 -4.35 -27.40
C GLU A 156 5.83 -3.35 -26.28
N ILE A 157 5.47 -2.10 -26.47
CA ILE A 157 5.64 -1.04 -25.47
C ILE A 157 4.29 -0.78 -24.84
N TYR A 158 4.25 -0.91 -23.50
CA TYR A 158 3.05 -0.66 -22.70
C TYR A 158 3.17 0.72 -22.07
N ILE A 159 2.18 1.58 -22.33
CA ILE A 159 2.13 2.95 -21.84
C ILE A 159 0.90 3.08 -20.96
N GLU A 160 1.07 3.64 -19.78
CA GLU A 160 0.02 4.02 -18.87
C GLU A 160 -0.12 5.53 -18.85
N SER A 161 -1.35 6.01 -19.00
CA SER A 161 -1.70 7.43 -19.03
C SER A 161 -2.81 7.72 -18.05
N ASP A 162 -2.59 8.67 -17.15
CA ASP A 162 -3.55 9.13 -16.16
C ASP A 162 -3.86 10.61 -16.34
N LYS A 163 -5.16 10.96 -16.50
CA LYS A 163 -5.72 12.32 -16.63
C LYS A 163 -5.18 13.17 -17.80
N PHE A 164 -4.93 12.52 -18.94
CA PHE A 164 -4.52 13.19 -20.17
C PHE A 164 -5.47 12.96 -21.36
N GLU A 165 -6.75 12.66 -21.10
CA GLU A 165 -7.74 12.55 -22.16
C GLU A 165 -7.69 13.74 -23.15
N GLY A 166 -7.77 13.45 -24.45
CA GLY A 166 -7.71 14.43 -25.53
C GLY A 166 -6.31 14.93 -25.88
N ASN A 167 -5.26 14.47 -25.15
CA ASN A 167 -3.88 14.82 -25.48
C ASN A 167 -3.24 13.75 -26.37
N SER A 168 -2.08 14.08 -26.94
CA SER A 168 -1.30 13.17 -27.78
C SER A 168 0.12 13.01 -27.22
N LEU A 169 0.56 11.77 -27.10
CA LEU A 169 1.93 11.41 -26.75
C LEU A 169 2.75 11.13 -28.00
N LEU A 170 4.02 11.46 -27.96
CA LEU A 170 4.99 11.07 -28.97
C LEU A 170 5.89 9.98 -28.42
N LEU A 171 5.70 8.74 -28.88
CA LEU A 171 6.60 7.61 -28.61
C LEU A 171 7.78 7.65 -29.60
N LYS A 172 8.99 7.53 -29.08
CA LYS A 172 10.24 7.40 -29.85
C LYS A 172 10.99 6.16 -29.38
N VAL A 173 11.58 5.43 -30.33
CA VAL A 173 12.56 4.39 -30.05
C VAL A 173 13.84 4.74 -30.77
N GLU A 174 14.94 4.74 -30.03
CA GLU A 174 16.26 5.05 -30.51
C GLU A 174 17.17 3.83 -30.34
N ARG A 175 18.08 3.62 -31.30
CA ARG A 175 19.16 2.65 -31.24
C ARG A 175 20.48 3.41 -31.40
N GLN A 176 21.38 3.31 -30.41
CA GLN A 176 22.66 4.02 -30.37
C GLN A 176 22.52 5.53 -30.68
N GLY A 177 21.45 6.18 -30.13
CA GLY A 177 21.17 7.60 -30.35
C GLY A 177 20.55 7.95 -31.70
N LYS A 178 20.31 6.98 -32.59
CA LYS A 178 19.59 7.19 -33.86
C LYS A 178 18.13 6.79 -33.70
N LEU A 179 17.22 7.66 -34.13
CA LEU A 179 15.78 7.38 -34.14
C LEU A 179 15.46 6.27 -35.14
N VAL A 180 14.90 5.17 -34.65
CA VAL A 180 14.48 4.02 -35.47
C VAL A 180 12.97 3.88 -35.57
N PHE A 181 12.22 4.44 -34.62
CA PHE A 181 10.76 4.43 -34.66
C PHE A 181 10.19 5.70 -33.99
N LYS A 182 9.08 6.19 -34.55
CA LYS A 182 8.34 7.35 -34.03
C LYS A 182 6.86 7.19 -34.31
N LYS A 183 6.03 7.35 -33.27
CA LYS A 183 4.56 7.28 -33.41
C LYS A 183 3.88 8.26 -32.46
N THR A 184 2.90 9.00 -33.00
CA THR A 184 1.98 9.80 -32.18
C THR A 184 0.82 8.92 -31.74
N ILE A 185 0.50 8.98 -30.45
CA ILE A 185 -0.54 8.19 -29.80
C ILE A 185 -1.53 9.16 -29.19
N ASN A 186 -2.81 9.05 -29.53
CA ASN A 186 -3.86 9.85 -28.94
C ASN A 186 -4.41 9.16 -27.71
N ILE A 187 -4.57 9.89 -26.63
CA ILE A 187 -5.14 9.41 -25.36
C ILE A 187 -6.64 9.69 -25.42
N SER A 188 -7.45 8.63 -25.28
CA SER A 188 -8.90 8.68 -25.48
C SER A 188 -9.70 8.65 -24.18
N SER A 189 -9.06 8.40 -23.06
CA SER A 189 -9.72 8.37 -21.74
C SER A 189 -8.79 8.87 -20.63
N ASP A 190 -9.38 9.27 -19.51
CA ASP A 190 -8.68 9.79 -18.34
C ASP A 190 -7.72 8.78 -17.70
N LYS A 191 -8.03 7.49 -17.82
CA LYS A 191 -7.13 6.41 -17.45
C LYS A 191 -7.06 5.41 -18.59
N GLU A 192 -5.90 5.30 -19.19
CA GLU A 192 -5.70 4.47 -20.37
C GLU A 192 -4.42 3.65 -20.29
N PHE A 193 -4.54 2.38 -20.65
CA PHE A 193 -3.42 1.46 -20.77
C PHE A 193 -3.28 1.04 -22.24
N LEU A 194 -2.22 1.53 -22.87
CA LEU A 194 -1.99 1.40 -24.30
C LEU A 194 -0.91 0.38 -24.59
N LYS A 195 -1.19 -0.54 -25.49
CA LYS A 195 -0.21 -1.47 -26.05
C LYS A 195 0.20 -0.97 -27.44
N VAL A 196 1.46 -0.65 -27.64
CA VAL A 196 2.00 -0.17 -28.89
C VAL A 196 2.99 -1.18 -29.45
N PRO A 197 2.63 -1.94 -30.52
CA PRO A 197 3.59 -2.75 -31.22
C PRO A 197 4.53 -1.88 -32.04
N VAL A 198 5.82 -2.15 -31.92
CA VAL A 198 6.92 -1.48 -32.63
C VAL A 198 7.69 -2.53 -33.41
N GLU A 199 7.68 -2.43 -34.70
CA GLU A 199 8.45 -3.31 -35.60
C GLU A 199 9.85 -2.72 -35.77
N LEU A 200 10.88 -3.55 -35.54
CA LEU A 200 12.30 -3.19 -35.58
C LEU A 200 13.05 -4.22 -36.41
N ALA A 201 14.06 -3.77 -37.15
CA ALA A 201 14.92 -4.63 -37.96
C ALA A 201 16.21 -5.02 -37.24
N ALA A 202 16.56 -6.30 -37.28
CA ALA A 202 17.84 -6.82 -36.77
C ALA A 202 18.93 -6.64 -37.83
N SER A 203 19.50 -5.45 -37.93
CA SER A 203 20.46 -5.07 -38.97
C SER A 203 21.92 -5.35 -38.59
N ASP A 204 22.25 -5.58 -37.32
CA ASP A 204 23.62 -5.75 -36.85
C ASP A 204 23.77 -6.93 -35.90
N MET A 205 24.92 -7.59 -35.91
CA MET A 205 25.22 -8.70 -34.99
C MET A 205 25.60 -8.20 -33.60
N GLY A 206 25.40 -9.06 -32.61
CA GLY A 206 25.74 -8.82 -31.20
C GLY A 206 24.64 -8.16 -30.41
N VAL A 207 24.94 -7.75 -29.19
CA VAL A 207 23.99 -7.12 -28.28
C VAL A 207 23.65 -5.73 -28.78
N GLN A 208 22.37 -5.50 -29.03
CA GLN A 208 21.84 -4.21 -29.45
C GLN A 208 21.02 -3.57 -28.33
N SER A 209 21.27 -2.31 -28.02
CA SER A 209 20.52 -1.56 -27.01
C SER A 209 19.57 -0.58 -27.68
N TYR A 210 18.30 -0.63 -27.25
CA TYR A 210 17.26 0.28 -27.67
C TYR A 210 16.78 1.09 -26.50
N LYS A 211 16.46 2.36 -26.73
CA LYS A 211 15.88 3.27 -25.74
C LYS A 211 14.50 3.71 -26.21
N ALA A 212 13.47 3.33 -25.48
CA ALA A 212 12.13 3.85 -25.66
C ALA A 212 11.92 5.09 -24.79
N SER A 213 11.27 6.12 -25.31
CA SER A 213 10.92 7.34 -24.59
C SER A 213 9.60 7.90 -25.08
N ILE A 214 8.87 8.55 -24.18
CA ILE A 214 7.65 9.31 -24.50
C ILE A 214 7.88 10.80 -24.28
N SER A 215 7.09 11.63 -24.99
CA SER A 215 7.17 13.08 -24.78
C SER A 215 6.52 13.46 -23.46
N VAL A 216 7.17 14.37 -22.73
CA VAL A 216 6.59 15.00 -21.54
C VAL A 216 5.45 15.93 -21.96
N LEU A 217 4.30 15.81 -21.32
CA LEU A 217 3.16 16.70 -21.51
C LEU A 217 3.13 17.82 -20.46
N LYS A 218 2.46 18.93 -20.80
CA LYS A 218 2.32 20.06 -19.85
C LYS A 218 1.52 19.60 -18.63
N ALA A 219 1.98 19.97 -17.43
CA ALA A 219 1.41 19.63 -16.13
C ALA A 219 1.60 18.16 -15.71
N GLU A 220 2.51 17.43 -16.31
CA GLU A 220 3.02 16.17 -15.83
C GLU A 220 3.86 16.42 -14.57
N LYS A 221 3.63 15.64 -13.51
CA LYS A 221 4.28 15.88 -12.20
C LYS A 221 5.57 15.06 -12.03
N ASN A 222 5.63 13.89 -12.65
CA ASN A 222 6.81 13.04 -12.63
C ASN A 222 7.52 13.09 -13.99
N ILE A 223 8.67 13.73 -14.03
CA ILE A 223 9.56 13.75 -15.17
C ILE A 223 10.71 12.80 -14.84
N SER A 224 10.55 11.53 -15.14
CA SER A 224 11.61 10.51 -14.96
C SER A 224 12.16 10.05 -16.31
#